data_461b3bc78962ee03ceb16d8157c14544
#
_entry.id   461b3bc78962ee03ceb16d8157c14544
#
_cell.length_a   1.000
_cell.length_b   1.000
_cell.length_c   1.000
_cell.angle_alpha   90.00
_cell.angle_beta   90.00
_cell.angle_gamma   90.00
#
_symmetry.space_group_name_H-M   'P 1'
#
loop_
_entity.id
_entity.type
_entity.pdbx_description
1 polymer ?
#
loop_
_entity_poly.entity_id
_entity_poly.type
_entity_poly.pdbx_seq_one_letter_code
_entity_poly.pdbx_strand_id
1 'polypeptide(L)'
;MLDLHVDEWTQSEYLANKRALELQGVSVVLVDTILNPIQGAEAITYNPPLVREYPEGSVFVFYCDSGKGTHSRLKEFRSKFPHHICISLRGGRGYWRRNLSV
;
A
#
# COMPACT_ATOMS: atom_id res chain seq x y z
N MET A 1 13.83 -4.79 -13.26
CA MET A 1 12.50 -5.43 -13.10
C MET A 1 11.99 -5.16 -11.69
N LEU A 2 10.74 -4.75 -11.58
CA LEU A 2 10.11 -4.47 -10.29
C LEU A 2 9.80 -5.78 -9.55
N ASP A 3 10.28 -5.90 -8.31
CA ASP A 3 10.04 -7.07 -7.47
C ASP A 3 8.79 -6.83 -6.59
N LEU A 4 7.74 -7.59 -6.82
CA LEU A 4 6.49 -7.53 -6.05
C LEU A 4 6.43 -8.57 -4.93
N HIS A 5 7.50 -9.32 -4.71
CA HIS A 5 7.58 -10.33 -3.65
C HIS A 5 8.30 -9.81 -2.40
N VAL A 6 8.30 -8.51 -2.20
CA VAL A 6 8.84 -7.87 -1.01
C VAL A 6 7.74 -7.65 0.02
N ASP A 7 8.11 -7.45 1.26
CA ASP A 7 7.15 -7.22 2.35
C ASP A 7 6.81 -5.76 2.52
N GLU A 8 7.72 -4.86 2.17
CA GLU A 8 7.47 -3.43 2.39
C GLU A 8 8.14 -2.57 1.34
N TRP A 9 7.56 -1.38 1.16
CA TRP A 9 8.13 -0.29 0.36
C TRP A 9 8.32 0.93 1.24
N THR A 10 9.38 1.68 0.99
CA THR A 10 9.50 3.04 1.52
C THR A 10 8.55 3.97 0.76
N GLN A 11 8.37 5.20 1.26
CA GLN A 11 7.54 6.18 0.54
C GLN A 11 8.06 6.43 -0.88
N SER A 12 9.38 6.56 -1.03
CA SER A 12 9.98 6.77 -2.36
C SER A 12 9.71 5.61 -3.30
N GLU A 13 9.86 4.39 -2.79
CA GLU A 13 9.57 3.19 -3.56
C GLU A 13 8.08 3.11 -3.92
N TYR A 14 7.20 3.44 -2.96
CA TYR A 14 5.78 3.47 -3.22
C TYR A 14 5.43 4.43 -4.37
N LEU A 15 5.94 5.66 -4.32
CA LEU A 15 5.64 6.66 -5.35
C LEU A 15 6.16 6.24 -6.72
N ALA A 16 7.40 5.75 -6.78
CA ALA A 16 8.00 5.31 -8.04
C ALA A 16 7.30 4.07 -8.61
N ASN A 17 7.01 3.09 -7.75
CA ASN A 17 6.38 1.84 -8.17
C ASN A 17 4.93 2.04 -8.56
N LYS A 18 4.21 2.92 -7.85
CA LYS A 18 2.84 3.28 -8.20
C LYS A 18 2.80 3.85 -9.61
N ARG A 19 3.69 4.79 -9.91
CA ARG A 19 3.77 5.40 -11.24
C ARG A 19 4.06 4.38 -12.32
N ALA A 20 5.05 3.53 -12.09
CA ALA A 20 5.46 2.51 -13.07
C ALA A 20 4.36 1.48 -13.32
N LEU A 21 3.71 1.01 -12.26
CA LEU A 21 2.66 0.00 -12.36
C LEU A 21 1.38 0.56 -12.99
N GLU A 22 1.00 1.78 -12.64
CA GLU A 22 -0.19 2.41 -13.22
C GLU A 22 -0.04 2.67 -14.71
N LEU A 23 1.17 2.92 -15.17
CA LEU A 23 1.44 3.02 -16.61
C LEU A 23 1.23 1.68 -17.34
N GLN A 24 1.28 0.58 -16.62
CA GLN A 24 1.02 -0.76 -17.15
C GLN A 24 -0.42 -1.21 -16.91
N GLY A 25 -1.27 -0.33 -16.39
CA GLY A 25 -2.67 -0.66 -16.12
C GLY A 25 -2.91 -1.37 -14.80
N VAL A 26 -1.92 -1.41 -13.89
CA VAL A 26 -2.05 -2.05 -12.58
C VAL A 26 -2.41 -0.99 -11.55
N SER A 27 -3.51 -1.20 -10.82
CA SER A 27 -3.92 -0.29 -9.75
C SER A 27 -3.04 -0.47 -8.52
N VAL A 28 -2.57 0.65 -7.95
CA VAL A 28 -1.81 0.67 -6.71
C VAL A 28 -2.57 1.54 -5.72
N VAL A 29 -2.98 0.96 -4.62
CA VAL A 29 -3.90 1.58 -3.66
C VAL A 29 -3.26 1.69 -2.31
N LEU A 30 -3.22 2.91 -1.77
CA LEU A 30 -2.73 3.16 -0.41
C LEU A 30 -3.89 2.94 0.56
N VAL A 31 -3.69 2.10 1.57
CA VAL A 31 -4.75 1.65 2.47
C VAL A 31 -4.44 2.06 3.91
N ASP A 32 -5.32 2.88 4.48
CA ASP A 32 -5.23 3.35 5.85
C ASP A 32 -5.84 2.31 6.80
N THR A 33 -5.05 1.82 7.75
CA THR A 33 -5.52 0.85 8.75
C THR A 33 -5.80 1.46 10.11
N ILE A 34 -5.65 2.79 10.26
CA ILE A 34 -5.73 3.45 11.57
C ILE A 34 -6.74 4.58 11.62
N LEU A 35 -7.59 4.71 10.60
CA LEU A 35 -8.58 5.78 10.48
C LEU A 35 -7.95 7.17 10.65
N ASN A 36 -6.77 7.34 10.10
CA ASN A 36 -6.02 8.59 10.15
C ASN A 36 -5.31 8.79 8.81
N PRO A 37 -6.03 9.24 7.79
CA PRO A 37 -5.48 9.31 6.43
C PRO A 37 -4.34 10.31 6.32
N ILE A 38 -3.36 9.95 5.50
CA ILE A 38 -2.27 10.85 5.14
C ILE A 38 -2.84 11.92 4.23
N GLN A 39 -2.72 13.18 4.62
CA GLN A 39 -3.20 14.29 3.80
C GLN A 39 -2.37 14.42 2.53
N GLY A 40 -3.06 14.61 1.42
CA GLY A 40 -2.42 14.74 0.12
C GLY A 40 -2.08 13.41 -0.54
N ALA A 41 -2.21 12.31 0.16
CA ALA A 41 -2.10 10.97 -0.41
C ALA A 41 -3.51 10.42 -0.59
N GLU A 42 -3.82 9.87 -1.74
CA GLU A 42 -5.15 9.33 -2.00
C GLU A 42 -5.31 7.97 -1.33
N ALA A 43 -5.44 7.97 -0.01
CA ALA A 43 -5.59 6.75 0.76
C ALA A 43 -7.05 6.40 0.94
N ILE A 44 -7.34 5.10 0.95
CA ILE A 44 -8.67 4.59 1.30
C ILE A 44 -8.62 3.92 2.65
N THR A 45 -9.74 3.90 3.35
CA THR A 45 -9.84 3.22 4.63
C THR A 45 -9.88 1.70 4.42
N TYR A 46 -9.16 0.96 5.25
CA TYR A 46 -9.17 -0.49 5.20
C TYR A 46 -10.60 -1.02 5.39
N ASN A 47 -11.04 -1.84 4.44
CA ASN A 47 -12.39 -2.38 4.42
C ASN A 47 -12.35 -3.69 3.64
N PRO A 48 -12.80 -4.82 4.21
CA PRO A 48 -12.80 -6.10 3.48
C PRO A 48 -13.40 -6.06 2.06
N PRO A 49 -14.45 -5.28 1.76
CA PRO A 49 -14.94 -5.14 0.39
C PRO A 49 -13.98 -4.54 -0.63
N LEU A 50 -12.79 -4.10 -0.24
CA LEU A 50 -11.78 -3.58 -1.17
C LEU A 50 -11.54 -4.49 -2.36
N VAL A 51 -11.57 -5.80 -2.13
CA VAL A 51 -11.31 -6.79 -3.19
C VAL A 51 -12.29 -6.65 -4.34
N ARG A 52 -13.52 -6.23 -4.04
CA ARG A 52 -14.58 -6.12 -5.05
C ARG A 52 -14.42 -4.92 -5.95
N GLU A 53 -13.69 -3.90 -5.51
CA GLU A 53 -13.53 -2.64 -6.24
C GLU A 53 -12.32 -2.67 -7.17
N TYR A 54 -11.37 -3.55 -6.92
CA TYR A 54 -10.11 -3.58 -7.65
C TYR A 54 -9.88 -4.93 -8.30
N PRO A 55 -9.38 -4.95 -9.55
CA PRO A 55 -9.14 -6.21 -10.26
C PRO A 55 -8.03 -7.02 -9.58
N GLU A 56 -8.03 -8.34 -9.84
CA GLU A 56 -6.96 -9.22 -9.39
C GLU A 56 -5.61 -8.71 -9.89
N GLY A 57 -4.58 -8.84 -9.07
CA GLY A 57 -3.25 -8.34 -9.37
C GLY A 57 -3.02 -6.91 -8.94
N SER A 58 -4.04 -6.19 -8.46
CA SER A 58 -3.86 -4.86 -7.88
C SER A 58 -2.96 -4.93 -6.66
N VAL A 59 -2.23 -3.84 -6.40
CA VAL A 59 -1.31 -3.73 -5.28
C VAL A 59 -1.94 -2.89 -4.18
N PHE A 60 -2.08 -3.47 -3.00
CA PHE A 60 -2.51 -2.75 -1.81
C PHE A 60 -1.31 -2.46 -0.92
N VAL A 61 -1.07 -1.19 -0.64
CA VAL A 61 -0.01 -0.74 0.25
C VAL A 61 -0.64 -0.28 1.55
N PHE A 62 -0.52 -1.11 2.58
CA PHE A 62 -1.14 -0.85 3.89
C PHE A 62 -0.21 -0.01 4.75
N TYR A 63 -0.77 0.94 5.49
CA TYR A 63 0.02 1.70 6.45
C TYR A 63 -0.67 1.82 7.80
N CYS A 64 0.16 1.96 8.83
CA CYS A 64 -0.23 2.31 10.19
C CYS A 64 0.64 3.51 10.62
N ASP A 65 0.77 3.77 11.90
CA ASP A 65 1.58 4.90 12.38
C ASP A 65 3.07 4.70 12.13
N SER A 66 3.62 3.52 12.43
CA SER A 66 5.06 3.26 12.37
C SER A 66 5.48 2.31 11.24
N GLY A 67 4.53 1.64 10.62
CA GLY A 67 4.79 0.59 9.65
C GLY A 67 5.01 -0.78 10.27
N LYS A 68 5.24 -0.86 11.57
CA LYS A 68 5.49 -2.14 12.25
C LYS A 68 4.22 -2.99 12.37
N GLY A 69 3.08 -2.34 12.67
CA GLY A 69 1.81 -3.02 12.80
C GLY A 69 1.36 -3.65 11.49
N THR A 70 1.42 -2.90 10.40
CA THR A 70 1.04 -3.43 9.08
C THR A 70 2.01 -4.47 8.58
N HIS A 71 3.32 -4.31 8.87
CA HIS A 71 4.30 -5.32 8.51
C HIS A 71 4.01 -6.64 9.21
N SER A 72 3.70 -6.62 10.49
CA SER A 72 3.37 -7.83 11.24
C SER A 72 2.04 -8.47 10.82
N ARG A 73 1.14 -7.70 10.18
CA ARG A 73 -0.17 -8.17 9.72
C ARG A 73 -0.18 -8.60 8.25
N LEU A 74 0.95 -8.57 7.56
CA LEU A 74 0.98 -8.91 6.12
C LEU A 74 0.45 -10.31 5.83
N LYS A 75 0.77 -11.27 6.68
CA LYS A 75 0.27 -12.63 6.51
C LYS A 75 -1.25 -12.67 6.57
N GLU A 76 -1.83 -11.91 7.48
CA GLU A 76 -3.29 -11.77 7.58
C GLU A 76 -3.86 -11.13 6.31
N PHE A 77 -3.27 -10.03 5.84
CA PHE A 77 -3.74 -9.36 4.63
C PHE A 77 -3.63 -10.25 3.41
N ARG A 78 -2.52 -10.96 3.26
CA ARG A 78 -2.31 -11.88 2.15
C ARG A 78 -3.28 -13.06 2.18
N SER A 79 -3.68 -13.48 3.36
CA SER A 79 -4.70 -14.51 3.52
C SER A 79 -6.09 -14.02 3.10
N LYS A 80 -6.41 -12.76 3.39
CA LYS A 80 -7.71 -12.16 3.02
C LYS A 80 -7.77 -11.77 1.54
N PHE A 81 -6.63 -11.41 0.96
CA PHE A 81 -6.56 -10.92 -0.42
C PHE A 81 -5.57 -11.76 -1.22
N PRO A 82 -5.85 -13.07 -1.42
CA PRO A 82 -4.89 -13.99 -2.04
C PRO A 82 -4.62 -13.71 -3.52
N HIS A 83 -5.49 -12.94 -4.17
CA HIS A 83 -5.35 -12.61 -5.59
C HIS A 83 -4.81 -11.20 -5.82
N HIS A 84 -4.38 -10.54 -4.75
CA HIS A 84 -3.82 -9.20 -4.79
C HIS A 84 -2.43 -9.21 -4.17
N ILE A 85 -1.69 -8.15 -4.40
CA ILE A 85 -0.35 -8.00 -3.85
C ILE A 85 -0.46 -7.10 -2.63
N CYS A 86 0.02 -7.58 -1.49
CA CYS A 86 -0.05 -6.86 -0.22
C CYS A 86 1.34 -6.45 0.23
N ILE A 87 1.53 -5.15 0.41
CA ILE A 87 2.80 -4.52 0.78
C ILE A 87 2.54 -3.64 2.01
N SER A 88 3.49 -3.56 2.93
CA SER A 88 3.44 -2.64 4.05
C SER A 88 4.26 -1.38 3.73
N LEU A 89 3.72 -0.21 4.06
CA LEU A 89 4.46 1.05 3.89
C LEU A 89 5.44 1.20 5.06
N ARG A 90 6.73 1.16 4.75
CA ARG A 90 7.79 1.28 5.74
C ARG A 90 7.75 2.66 6.39
N GLY A 91 7.80 2.68 7.70
CA GLY A 91 7.72 3.93 8.47
C GLY A 91 6.32 4.46 8.64
N GLY A 92 5.37 3.96 7.87
CA GLY A 92 3.96 4.31 8.00
C GLY A 92 3.68 5.78 7.84
N ARG A 93 2.60 6.23 8.49
CA ARG A 93 2.19 7.62 8.46
C ARG A 93 3.22 8.55 9.14
N GLY A 94 3.88 8.07 10.18
CA GLY A 94 4.81 8.86 10.96
C GLY A 94 6.02 9.34 10.18
N TYR A 95 6.46 8.60 9.17
CA TYR A 95 7.62 8.93 8.36
C TYR A 95 7.25 9.52 7.00
N TRP A 96 5.97 9.75 6.74
CA TRP A 96 5.54 10.30 5.46
C TRP A 96 5.99 11.75 5.31
N ARG A 97 6.63 12.06 4.19
CA ARG A 97 7.11 13.40 3.86
C ARG A 97 6.20 14.01 2.80
N ARG A 98 5.60 15.16 3.12
CA ARG A 98 4.61 15.79 2.25
C ARG A 98 5.17 16.34 0.95
N ASN A 99 6.44 16.78 0.99
CA ASN A 99 7.07 17.38 -0.18
C ASN A 99 7.88 16.39 -1.01
N LEU A 100 7.85 15.11 -0.66
CA LEU A 100 8.49 14.07 -1.46
C LEU A 100 7.56 13.71 -2.61
N SER A 101 8.05 13.82 -3.84
CA SER A 101 7.29 13.45 -5.04
C SER A 101 8.21 12.78 -6.06
N VAL A 102 7.60 12.11 -6.99
CA VAL A 102 8.30 11.44 -8.09
C VAL A 102 7.86 12.01 -9.41
#